data_4245f8129cbae9112ed41edffcd1575f
#
_entry.id   4245f8129cbae9112ed41edffcd1575f
#
_cell.length_a   1.000
_cell.length_b   1.000
_cell.length_c   1.000
_cell.angle_alpha   90.00
_cell.angle_beta   90.00
_cell.angle_gamma   90.00
#
_symmetry.space_group_name_H-M   'P 1'
#
loop_
_entity.id
_entity.type
_entity.pdbx_description
1 polymer ?
#
loop_
_entity_poly.entity_id
_entity_poly.type
_entity_poly.pdbx_seq_one_letter_code
_entity_poly.pdbx_strand_id
1 'polypeptide(L)'
;MTTKQANQAGFTIIESLMAIVVVGILLAAIAPVIVLSTATRVQARRVELATQAARAYIEGIRSGTIQYPPSTTTQLEGYAAPTNSGSLNCTANAYCSSTPDLYCVDFDGSGCSSSSLSDMVVQAFRLNSAAVDPTQGYSLGLRVYRADAFKDPGTLKQGIQQATFTRGLGDSKAPLLEMTTDIATDQTSFRDFCSRLGCGKQQ
;
A
#
# COMPACT_ATOMS: atom_id res chain seq x y z
N MET A 1 20.85 -38.07 62.10
CA MET A 1 20.34 -37.43 60.87
C MET A 1 19.34 -36.36 61.33
N THR A 2 19.75 -35.12 61.33
CA THR A 2 18.93 -33.95 61.70
C THR A 2 18.37 -33.33 60.42
N THR A 3 17.09 -33.52 60.15
CA THR A 3 16.36 -32.91 59.10
C THR A 3 16.19 -31.41 59.39
N LYS A 4 16.83 -30.58 58.62
CA LYS A 4 16.68 -29.13 58.62
C LYS A 4 15.28 -28.79 58.09
N GLN A 5 14.34 -28.42 58.97
CA GLN A 5 13.05 -27.87 58.56
C GLN A 5 13.30 -26.56 57.83
N ALA A 6 12.90 -26.52 56.55
CA ALA A 6 12.87 -25.29 55.79
C ALA A 6 11.74 -24.40 56.37
N ASN A 7 12.09 -23.22 56.83
CA ASN A 7 11.12 -22.18 57.24
C ASN A 7 10.28 -21.81 56.04
N GLN A 8 9.04 -22.25 55.96
CA GLN A 8 8.03 -21.79 55.03
C GLN A 8 7.46 -20.48 55.57
N ALA A 9 8.11 -19.36 55.27
CA ALA A 9 7.55 -18.05 55.52
C ALA A 9 6.47 -17.80 54.47
N GLY A 10 5.21 -17.78 54.84
CA GLY A 10 4.10 -17.38 53.94
C GLY A 10 4.16 -15.87 53.67
N PHE A 11 3.80 -15.49 52.45
CA PHE A 11 3.68 -14.07 52.07
C PHE A 11 2.63 -13.37 52.93
N THR A 12 2.94 -12.16 53.39
CA THR A 12 1.99 -11.33 54.08
C THR A 12 0.96 -10.73 53.12
N ILE A 13 -0.26 -10.46 53.58
CA ILE A 13 -1.31 -9.84 52.78
C ILE A 13 -0.84 -8.51 52.19
N ILE A 14 -0.07 -7.74 52.94
CA ILE A 14 0.44 -6.44 52.46
C ILE A 14 1.51 -6.61 51.39
N GLU A 15 2.34 -7.64 51.43
CA GLU A 15 3.35 -7.95 50.42
C GLU A 15 2.70 -8.36 49.09
N SER A 16 1.65 -9.19 49.14
CA SER A 16 0.88 -9.55 47.93
C SER A 16 0.15 -8.34 47.32
N LEU A 17 -0.36 -7.42 48.14
CA LEU A 17 -1.00 -6.20 47.67
C LEU A 17 0.01 -5.28 46.99
N MET A 18 1.17 -5.09 47.61
CA MET A 18 2.25 -4.29 46.99
C MET A 18 2.75 -4.92 45.68
N ALA A 19 2.87 -6.24 45.62
CA ALA A 19 3.27 -6.94 44.41
C ALA A 19 2.27 -6.71 43.25
N ILE A 20 0.96 -6.78 43.50
CA ILE A 20 -0.08 -6.53 42.50
C ILE A 20 -0.03 -5.07 42.01
N VAL A 21 0.17 -4.10 42.88
CA VAL A 21 0.30 -2.68 42.51
C VAL A 21 1.51 -2.47 41.61
N VAL A 22 2.67 -3.02 41.97
CA VAL A 22 3.90 -2.90 41.16
C VAL A 22 3.71 -3.54 39.77
N VAL A 23 3.14 -4.76 39.71
CA VAL A 23 2.84 -5.44 38.44
C VAL A 23 1.84 -4.64 37.63
N GLY A 24 0.82 -4.06 38.23
CA GLY A 24 -0.16 -3.21 37.55
C GLY A 24 0.47 -1.98 36.89
N ILE A 25 1.38 -1.30 37.59
CA ILE A 25 2.12 -0.15 37.03
C ILE A 25 3.02 -0.58 35.88
N LEU A 26 3.72 -1.71 35.98
CA LEU A 26 4.59 -2.23 34.92
C LEU A 26 3.78 -2.60 33.67
N LEU A 27 2.65 -3.28 33.84
CA LEU A 27 1.77 -3.64 32.73
C LEU A 27 1.20 -2.40 32.02
N ALA A 28 0.78 -1.38 32.78
CA ALA A 28 0.29 -0.12 32.23
C ALA A 28 1.36 0.63 31.42
N ALA A 29 2.63 0.53 31.80
CA ALA A 29 3.74 1.14 31.09
C ALA A 29 4.09 0.40 29.77
N ILE A 30 3.96 -0.93 29.73
CA ILE A 30 4.35 -1.76 28.58
C ILE A 30 3.23 -1.84 27.52
N ALA A 31 1.96 -1.80 27.91
CA ALA A 31 0.82 -1.97 27.01
C ALA A 31 0.82 -1.03 25.79
N PRO A 32 1.09 0.30 25.90
CA PRO A 32 1.11 1.19 24.74
C PRO A 32 2.22 0.83 23.74
N VAL A 33 3.36 0.34 24.21
CA VAL A 33 4.50 -0.03 23.36
C VAL A 33 4.16 -1.25 22.50
N ILE A 34 3.48 -2.24 23.07
CA ILE A 34 3.05 -3.45 22.34
C ILE A 34 2.03 -3.07 21.25
N VAL A 35 1.05 -2.21 21.57
CA VAL A 35 0.04 -1.75 20.61
C VAL A 35 0.69 -0.99 19.44
N LEU A 36 1.61 -0.07 19.73
CA LEU A 36 2.34 0.65 18.67
C LEU A 36 3.20 -0.28 17.83
N SER A 37 3.88 -1.24 18.44
CA SER A 37 4.71 -2.22 17.73
C SER A 37 3.90 -3.07 16.75
N THR A 38 2.73 -3.56 17.16
CA THR A 38 1.85 -4.32 16.28
C THR A 38 1.25 -3.47 15.17
N ALA A 39 0.83 -2.24 15.45
CA ALA A 39 0.29 -1.32 14.46
C ALA A 39 1.33 -0.98 13.36
N THR A 40 2.58 -0.69 13.75
CA THR A 40 3.66 -0.41 12.80
C THR A 40 4.01 -1.62 11.96
N ARG A 41 4.00 -2.83 12.52
CA ARG A 41 4.24 -4.07 11.78
C ARG A 41 3.17 -4.32 10.71
N VAL A 42 1.90 -4.12 11.06
CA VAL A 42 0.78 -4.26 10.11
C VAL A 42 0.91 -3.23 9.00
N GLN A 43 1.21 -1.97 9.33
CA GLN A 43 1.37 -0.91 8.34
C GLN A 43 2.56 -1.17 7.41
N ALA A 44 3.71 -1.59 7.94
CA ALA A 44 4.87 -1.97 7.14
C ALA A 44 4.54 -3.10 6.15
N ARG A 45 3.80 -4.13 6.58
CA ARG A 45 3.35 -5.21 5.71
C ARG A 45 2.44 -4.72 4.59
N ARG A 46 1.55 -3.77 4.85
CA ARG A 46 0.68 -3.17 3.82
C ARG A 46 1.48 -2.40 2.76
N VAL A 47 2.47 -1.60 3.19
CA VAL A 47 3.36 -0.88 2.26
C VAL A 47 4.21 -1.85 1.45
N GLU A 48 4.65 -2.94 2.05
CA GLU A 48 5.37 -4.01 1.34
C GLU A 48 4.50 -4.62 0.24
N LEU A 49 3.25 -5.01 0.55
CA LEU A 49 2.30 -5.55 -0.43
C LEU A 49 2.01 -4.52 -1.54
N ALA A 50 1.84 -3.24 -1.20
CA ALA A 50 1.65 -2.19 -2.19
C ALA A 50 2.85 -2.05 -3.14
N THR A 51 4.07 -2.16 -2.60
CA THR A 51 5.29 -2.13 -3.41
C THR A 51 5.39 -3.36 -4.31
N GLN A 52 5.02 -4.54 -3.82
CA GLN A 52 4.96 -5.77 -4.61
C GLN A 52 3.89 -5.66 -5.73
N ALA A 53 2.71 -5.10 -5.42
CA ALA A 53 1.65 -4.86 -6.41
C ALA A 53 2.12 -3.91 -7.52
N ALA A 54 2.77 -2.80 -7.15
CA ALA A 54 3.32 -1.85 -8.12
C ALA A 54 4.36 -2.52 -9.04
N ARG A 55 5.27 -3.31 -8.49
CA ARG A 55 6.28 -4.04 -9.26
C ARG A 55 5.65 -5.08 -10.17
N ALA A 56 4.73 -5.89 -9.69
CA ALA A 56 4.02 -6.89 -10.47
C ALA A 56 3.27 -6.25 -11.64
N TYR A 57 2.61 -5.11 -11.41
CA TYR A 57 1.93 -4.35 -12.45
C TYR A 57 2.91 -3.80 -13.50
N ILE A 58 4.02 -3.18 -13.08
CA ILE A 58 5.05 -2.65 -13.99
C ILE A 58 5.67 -3.77 -14.84
N GLU A 59 6.00 -4.90 -14.23
CA GLU A 59 6.54 -6.06 -14.95
C GLU A 59 5.51 -6.65 -15.92
N GLY A 60 4.24 -6.72 -15.54
CA GLY A 60 3.15 -7.17 -16.40
C GLY A 60 2.98 -6.28 -17.64
N ILE A 61 3.11 -4.96 -17.50
CA ILE A 61 3.09 -4.02 -18.62
C ILE A 61 4.33 -4.21 -19.52
N ARG A 62 5.52 -4.31 -18.93
CA ARG A 62 6.78 -4.48 -19.67
C ARG A 62 6.81 -5.78 -20.47
N SER A 63 6.26 -6.85 -19.90
CA SER A 63 6.16 -8.15 -20.57
C SER A 63 5.00 -8.22 -21.59
N GLY A 64 4.15 -7.19 -21.66
CA GLY A 64 2.95 -7.19 -22.50
C GLY A 64 1.81 -8.10 -21.99
N THR A 65 1.93 -8.64 -20.80
CA THR A 65 0.89 -9.47 -20.17
C THR A 65 -0.30 -8.63 -19.70
N ILE A 66 -0.04 -7.40 -19.29
CA ILE A 66 -1.06 -6.41 -18.90
C ILE A 66 -1.18 -5.37 -20.00
N GLN A 67 -2.40 -5.01 -20.38
CA GLN A 67 -2.67 -3.96 -21.35
C GLN A 67 -2.23 -2.59 -20.82
N TYR A 68 -1.89 -1.68 -21.73
CA TYR A 68 -1.50 -0.33 -21.39
C TYR A 68 -2.64 0.42 -20.68
N PRO A 69 -2.33 1.18 -19.60
CA PRO A 69 -3.35 1.99 -18.93
C PRO A 69 -3.79 3.17 -19.80
N PRO A 70 -4.91 3.83 -19.45
CA PRO A 70 -5.39 5.00 -20.18
C PRO A 70 -4.37 6.13 -20.17
N SER A 71 -4.36 6.95 -21.23
CA SER A 71 -3.49 8.11 -21.37
C SER A 71 -4.11 9.35 -20.75
N THR A 72 -3.26 10.22 -20.21
CA THR A 72 -3.63 11.54 -19.70
C THR A 72 -2.48 12.53 -19.89
N THR A 73 -2.81 13.82 -19.98
CA THR A 73 -1.84 14.90 -19.92
C THR A 73 -1.69 15.46 -18.48
N THR A 74 -2.51 14.98 -17.55
CA THR A 74 -2.49 15.42 -16.15
C THR A 74 -1.40 14.69 -15.39
N GLN A 75 -0.52 15.43 -14.73
CA GLN A 75 0.53 14.88 -13.87
C GLN A 75 -0.06 14.13 -12.66
N LEU A 76 0.76 13.29 -12.01
CA LEU A 76 0.32 12.44 -10.90
C LEU A 76 -0.41 13.24 -9.81
N GLU A 77 0.11 14.40 -9.44
CA GLU A 77 -0.44 15.23 -8.38
C GLU A 77 -1.84 15.77 -8.68
N GLY A 78 -2.12 16.04 -9.97
CA GLY A 78 -3.40 16.57 -10.45
C GLY A 78 -4.38 15.48 -10.93
N TYR A 79 -3.93 14.25 -11.12
CA TYR A 79 -4.80 13.16 -11.58
C TYR A 79 -5.76 12.75 -10.46
N ALA A 80 -7.07 12.79 -10.73
CA ALA A 80 -8.09 12.56 -9.71
C ALA A 80 -7.96 11.19 -9.05
N ALA A 81 -8.11 11.15 -7.74
CA ALA A 81 -8.21 9.91 -7.00
C ALA A 81 -9.50 9.15 -7.36
N PRO A 82 -9.52 7.82 -7.26
CA PRO A 82 -10.70 7.03 -7.58
C PRO A 82 -11.88 7.39 -6.69
N THR A 83 -13.08 7.44 -7.28
CA THR A 83 -14.33 7.48 -6.52
C THR A 83 -14.95 6.10 -6.58
N ASN A 84 -15.42 5.59 -5.44
CA ASN A 84 -16.06 4.28 -5.38
C ASN A 84 -17.50 4.36 -4.84
N SER A 85 -18.32 3.39 -5.20
CA SER A 85 -19.71 3.25 -4.78
C SER A 85 -19.92 2.33 -3.58
N GLY A 86 -18.85 1.87 -2.94
CA GLY A 86 -18.89 0.91 -1.84
C GLY A 86 -18.68 -0.55 -2.26
N SER A 87 -18.35 -0.78 -3.53
CA SER A 87 -18.05 -2.12 -4.06
C SER A 87 -16.88 -2.07 -5.03
N LEU A 88 -16.06 -3.12 -5.02
CA LEU A 88 -14.96 -3.33 -5.95
C LEU A 88 -15.37 -4.40 -6.96
N ASN A 89 -15.62 -4.00 -8.21
CA ASN A 89 -16.00 -4.89 -9.31
C ASN A 89 -14.80 -5.16 -10.22
N CYS A 90 -13.84 -5.92 -9.70
CA CYS A 90 -12.63 -6.27 -10.41
C CYS A 90 -12.45 -7.79 -10.40
N THR A 91 -11.96 -8.33 -11.50
CA THR A 91 -11.46 -9.70 -11.55
C THR A 91 -10.05 -9.73 -10.97
N ALA A 92 -9.67 -10.85 -10.37
CA ALA A 92 -8.31 -11.07 -9.89
C ALA A 92 -7.27 -10.84 -10.99
N ASN A 93 -6.25 -10.06 -10.69
CA ASN A 93 -5.15 -9.73 -11.60
C ASN A 93 -5.60 -9.19 -12.97
N ALA A 94 -6.61 -8.31 -12.96
CA ALA A 94 -7.18 -7.68 -14.15
C ALA A 94 -7.64 -6.24 -13.87
N TYR A 95 -7.93 -5.51 -14.96
CA TYR A 95 -8.59 -4.21 -14.88
C TYR A 95 -10.03 -4.33 -14.39
N CYS A 96 -10.46 -3.34 -13.62
CA CYS A 96 -11.82 -3.29 -13.11
C CYS A 96 -12.80 -2.88 -14.21
N SER A 97 -13.96 -3.52 -14.25
CA SER A 97 -14.95 -3.30 -15.30
C SER A 97 -15.56 -1.88 -15.29
N SER A 98 -15.68 -1.27 -14.11
CA SER A 98 -16.28 0.06 -13.94
C SER A 98 -15.30 1.22 -14.04
N THR A 99 -14.00 0.98 -13.91
CA THR A 99 -12.94 1.99 -13.82
C THR A 99 -11.69 1.47 -14.52
N PRO A 100 -11.49 1.81 -15.80
CA PRO A 100 -10.44 1.23 -16.65
C PRO A 100 -9.01 1.63 -16.25
N ASP A 101 -8.85 2.58 -15.34
CA ASP A 101 -7.56 2.98 -14.76
C ASP A 101 -7.24 2.24 -13.45
N LEU A 102 -8.14 1.36 -12.97
CA LEU A 102 -7.93 0.55 -11.79
C LEU A 102 -7.63 -0.90 -12.16
N TYR A 103 -6.53 -1.41 -11.64
CA TYR A 103 -6.08 -2.79 -11.79
C TYR A 103 -5.98 -3.45 -10.41
N CYS A 104 -6.60 -4.59 -10.24
CA CYS A 104 -6.55 -5.30 -8.96
C CYS A 104 -5.49 -6.38 -8.95
N VAL A 105 -4.67 -6.40 -7.91
CA VAL A 105 -3.68 -7.44 -7.62
C VAL A 105 -4.19 -8.26 -6.45
N ASP A 106 -4.50 -9.52 -6.71
CA ASP A 106 -4.97 -10.51 -5.75
C ASP A 106 -3.75 -11.24 -5.15
N PHE A 107 -3.58 -11.13 -3.84
CA PHE A 107 -2.48 -11.77 -3.10
C PHE A 107 -2.89 -12.99 -2.30
N ASP A 108 -4.18 -13.20 -2.08
CA ASP A 108 -4.68 -14.32 -1.27
C ASP A 108 -5.34 -15.43 -2.10
N GLY A 109 -5.51 -15.22 -3.40
CA GLY A 109 -6.10 -16.17 -4.33
C GLY A 109 -7.61 -16.36 -4.18
N SER A 110 -8.25 -15.48 -3.40
CA SER A 110 -9.71 -15.53 -3.17
C SER A 110 -10.51 -14.71 -4.20
N GLY A 111 -9.82 -13.98 -5.05
CA GLY A 111 -10.39 -13.00 -5.95
C GLY A 111 -10.38 -11.59 -5.36
N CYS A 112 -10.49 -10.58 -6.22
CA CYS A 112 -10.45 -9.19 -5.78
C CYS A 112 -11.68 -8.79 -4.99
N SER A 113 -11.49 -8.44 -3.74
CA SER A 113 -12.58 -8.09 -2.82
C SER A 113 -12.25 -6.88 -1.96
N SER A 114 -13.25 -5.98 -1.80
CA SER A 114 -13.15 -4.87 -0.85
C SER A 114 -13.16 -5.34 0.63
N SER A 115 -13.35 -6.61 0.91
CA SER A 115 -13.20 -7.20 2.25
C SER A 115 -11.82 -7.81 2.48
N SER A 116 -11.00 -8.01 1.44
CA SER A 116 -9.63 -8.51 1.57
C SER A 116 -8.72 -7.45 2.18
N LEU A 117 -7.88 -7.89 3.12
CA LEU A 117 -6.85 -7.07 3.75
C LEU A 117 -5.50 -7.16 3.03
N SER A 118 -5.39 -8.10 2.09
CA SER A 118 -4.18 -8.42 1.33
C SER A 118 -4.19 -7.81 -0.06
N ASP A 119 -5.38 -7.73 -0.69
CA ASP A 119 -5.50 -7.27 -2.06
C ASP A 119 -5.19 -5.79 -2.21
N MET A 120 -4.56 -5.46 -3.32
CA MET A 120 -4.17 -4.10 -3.67
C MET A 120 -4.80 -3.67 -4.98
N VAL A 121 -5.20 -2.40 -5.05
CA VAL A 121 -5.75 -1.78 -6.24
C VAL A 121 -4.77 -0.72 -6.74
N VAL A 122 -4.27 -0.93 -7.95
CA VAL A 122 -3.35 -0.02 -8.62
C VAL A 122 -4.16 0.90 -9.53
N GLN A 123 -4.18 2.20 -9.23
CA GLN A 123 -4.61 3.22 -10.18
C GLN A 123 -3.41 3.58 -11.05
N ALA A 124 -3.54 3.41 -12.36
CA ALA A 124 -2.45 3.62 -13.30
C ALA A 124 -2.89 4.41 -14.53
N PHE A 125 -2.00 5.26 -15.05
CA PHE A 125 -2.24 6.05 -16.25
C PHE A 125 -0.91 6.40 -16.94
N ARG A 126 -0.98 6.56 -18.26
CA ARG A 126 0.15 7.01 -19.09
C ARG A 126 0.18 8.53 -19.15
N LEU A 127 1.33 9.11 -18.81
CA LEU A 127 1.57 10.55 -18.95
C LEU A 127 2.04 10.87 -20.36
N ASN A 128 1.11 10.89 -21.31
CA ASN A 128 1.35 11.37 -22.66
C ASN A 128 0.02 11.69 -23.37
N SER A 129 0.12 12.31 -24.55
CA SER A 129 -1.05 12.48 -25.41
C SER A 129 -1.57 11.12 -25.86
N ALA A 130 -2.89 10.96 -25.98
CA ALA A 130 -3.53 9.75 -26.49
C ALA A 130 -3.08 9.40 -27.94
N ALA A 131 -2.57 10.39 -28.70
CA ALA A 131 -2.06 10.21 -30.05
C ALA A 131 -0.67 9.55 -30.09
N VAL A 132 0.06 9.48 -28.97
CA VAL A 132 1.38 8.85 -28.89
C VAL A 132 1.22 7.35 -28.75
N ASP A 133 1.87 6.59 -29.63
CA ASP A 133 1.88 5.13 -29.57
C ASP A 133 2.53 4.65 -28.27
N PRO A 134 1.84 3.86 -27.45
CA PRO A 134 2.39 3.34 -26.20
C PRO A 134 3.63 2.45 -26.41
N THR A 135 3.83 1.89 -27.59
CA THR A 135 5.03 1.10 -27.90
C THR A 135 6.30 1.92 -27.98
N GLN A 136 6.20 3.24 -28.16
CA GLN A 136 7.36 4.16 -28.11
C GLN A 136 7.83 4.46 -26.68
N GLY A 137 7.16 3.89 -25.69
CA GLY A 137 7.41 4.14 -24.27
C GLY A 137 6.70 5.39 -23.74
N TYR A 138 6.56 5.47 -22.43
CA TYR A 138 5.83 6.54 -21.77
C TYR A 138 6.22 6.65 -20.29
N SER A 139 5.95 7.80 -19.67
CA SER A 139 5.98 7.93 -18.23
C SER A 139 4.68 7.37 -17.64
N LEU A 140 4.81 6.45 -16.69
CA LEU A 140 3.71 5.80 -15.98
C LEU A 140 3.54 6.45 -14.62
N GLY A 141 2.37 7.05 -14.38
CA GLY A 141 1.93 7.45 -13.05
C GLY A 141 1.14 6.32 -12.42
N LEU A 142 1.41 6.00 -11.16
CA LEU A 142 0.65 5.00 -10.43
C LEU A 142 0.47 5.36 -8.95
N ARG A 143 -0.67 4.94 -8.41
CA ARG A 143 -1.01 4.94 -6.99
C ARG A 143 -1.50 3.56 -6.60
N VAL A 144 -1.11 3.10 -5.42
CA VAL A 144 -1.57 1.82 -4.90
C VAL A 144 -2.40 2.05 -3.65
N TYR A 145 -3.62 1.59 -3.69
CA TYR A 145 -4.57 1.60 -2.59
C TYR A 145 -4.81 0.18 -2.08
N ARG A 146 -5.27 0.08 -0.85
CA ARG A 146 -5.80 -1.19 -0.32
C ARG A 146 -7.16 -1.48 -0.93
N ALA A 147 -7.50 -2.73 -1.17
CA ALA A 147 -8.81 -3.12 -1.66
C ALA A 147 -9.93 -2.74 -0.67
N ASP A 148 -9.68 -2.83 0.64
CA ASP A 148 -10.64 -2.44 1.68
C ASP A 148 -10.90 -0.92 1.76
N ALA A 149 -10.09 -0.09 1.07
CA ALA A 149 -10.39 1.34 0.89
C ALA A 149 -11.67 1.57 0.08
N PHE A 150 -12.06 0.59 -0.73
CA PHE A 150 -13.25 0.62 -1.59
C PHE A 150 -14.51 0.07 -0.92
N LYS A 151 -14.44 -0.35 0.34
CA LYS A 151 -15.57 -0.87 1.11
C LYS A 151 -16.62 0.20 1.37
N ASP A 152 -16.18 1.40 1.78
CA ASP A 152 -17.06 2.50 2.09
C ASP A 152 -17.13 3.48 0.91
N PRO A 153 -18.33 3.93 0.47
CA PRO A 153 -18.47 4.85 -0.64
C PRO A 153 -17.70 6.16 -0.44
N GLY A 154 -17.32 6.81 -1.53
CA GLY A 154 -16.67 8.12 -1.55
C GLY A 154 -15.38 8.15 -2.34
N THR A 155 -14.78 9.34 -2.43
CA THR A 155 -13.52 9.58 -3.14
C THR A 155 -12.34 9.22 -2.24
N LEU A 156 -11.36 8.49 -2.79
CA LEU A 156 -10.11 8.20 -2.12
C LEU A 156 -9.23 9.47 -2.08
N LYS A 157 -8.18 9.45 -1.27
CA LYS A 157 -7.24 10.56 -1.15
C LYS A 157 -6.10 10.43 -2.16
N GLN A 158 -5.46 11.55 -2.47
CA GLN A 158 -4.26 11.66 -3.29
C GLN A 158 -3.28 12.63 -2.66
N GLY A 159 -1.99 12.58 -3.04
CA GLY A 159 -0.96 13.49 -2.54
C GLY A 159 -0.58 13.29 -1.07
N ILE A 160 -1.12 12.28 -0.40
CA ILE A 160 -0.83 11.95 1.00
C ILE A 160 -0.52 10.46 1.09
N GLN A 161 0.72 10.10 0.81
CA GLN A 161 1.17 8.71 0.92
C GLN A 161 1.25 8.28 2.38
N GLN A 162 0.79 7.06 2.67
CA GLN A 162 0.87 6.49 4.01
C GLN A 162 2.32 6.16 4.39
N ALA A 163 2.75 6.69 5.53
CA ALA A 163 4.05 6.31 6.09
C ALA A 163 4.02 4.88 6.66
N THR A 164 5.17 4.23 6.68
CA THR A 164 5.35 2.91 7.33
C THR A 164 5.17 2.98 8.84
N PHE A 165 5.44 4.16 9.42
CA PHE A 165 5.24 4.44 10.83
C PHE A 165 4.11 5.46 11.00
N THR A 166 3.00 5.02 11.59
CA THR A 166 1.85 5.85 11.96
C THR A 166 1.50 5.62 13.42
N ARG A 167 0.82 6.59 14.05
CA ARG A 167 0.34 6.41 15.44
C ARG A 167 -0.83 5.42 15.57
N GLY A 168 -1.19 4.73 14.47
CA GLY A 168 -2.29 3.77 14.39
C GLY A 168 -2.23 2.98 13.09
N LEU A 169 -3.38 2.48 12.63
CA LEU A 169 -3.49 1.68 11.40
C LEU A 169 -3.46 2.50 10.10
N GLY A 170 -3.21 3.81 10.19
CA GLY A 170 -3.22 4.71 9.03
C GLY A 170 -4.62 5.06 8.54
N ASP A 171 -4.68 5.86 7.48
CA ASP A 171 -5.92 6.23 6.79
C ASP A 171 -6.19 5.24 5.65
N SER A 172 -7.31 4.51 5.72
CA SER A 172 -7.66 3.52 4.70
C SER A 172 -7.87 4.11 3.31
N LYS A 173 -8.31 5.37 3.23
CA LYS A 173 -8.59 6.07 1.96
C LYS A 173 -7.35 6.69 1.30
N ALA A 174 -6.23 6.76 2.01
CA ALA A 174 -4.99 7.30 1.45
C ALA A 174 -4.17 6.19 0.75
N PRO A 175 -3.44 6.51 -0.33
CA PRO A 175 -2.61 5.56 -1.03
C PRO A 175 -1.44 5.10 -0.15
N LEU A 176 -1.06 3.84 -0.29
CA LEU A 176 0.12 3.26 0.35
C LEU A 176 1.41 3.58 -0.42
N LEU A 177 1.27 3.79 -1.72
CA LEU A 177 2.38 4.13 -2.63
C LEU A 177 1.87 5.07 -3.72
N GLU A 178 2.63 6.12 -4.00
CA GLU A 178 2.49 6.98 -5.17
C GLU A 178 3.85 7.11 -5.84
N MET A 179 3.91 6.89 -7.15
CA MET A 179 5.17 7.01 -7.89
C MET A 179 4.95 7.27 -9.37
N THR A 180 5.95 7.86 -10.00
CA THR A 180 6.07 7.96 -11.45
C THR A 180 7.32 7.20 -11.89
N THR A 181 7.22 6.43 -12.98
CA THR A 181 8.35 5.70 -13.56
C THR A 181 8.27 5.72 -15.08
N ASP A 182 9.38 5.54 -15.76
CA ASP A 182 9.40 5.42 -17.21
C ASP A 182 9.30 3.96 -17.66
N ILE A 183 8.41 3.73 -18.63
CA ILE A 183 8.27 2.46 -19.32
C ILE A 183 8.94 2.61 -20.69
N ALA A 184 9.98 1.85 -20.90
CA ALA A 184 10.59 1.64 -22.20
C ALA A 184 10.19 0.25 -22.73
N THR A 185 9.94 0.17 -24.02
CA THR A 185 9.65 -1.07 -24.73
C THR A 185 10.82 -1.37 -25.70
N ASP A 186 10.77 -2.47 -26.39
CA ASP A 186 11.72 -2.83 -27.46
C ASP A 186 11.71 -1.86 -28.66
N GLN A 187 10.61 -1.12 -28.84
CA GLN A 187 10.46 -0.11 -29.90
C GLN A 187 10.80 1.32 -29.43
N THR A 188 11.14 1.51 -28.17
CA THR A 188 11.50 2.83 -27.64
C THR A 188 12.85 3.28 -28.19
N SER A 189 12.88 4.33 -29.01
CA SER A 189 14.12 4.92 -29.48
C SER A 189 14.75 5.84 -28.42
N PHE A 190 16.07 6.06 -28.54
CA PHE A 190 16.77 7.05 -27.70
C PHE A 190 16.17 8.45 -27.82
N ARG A 191 15.68 8.81 -29.01
CA ARG A 191 15.04 10.09 -29.27
C ARG A 191 13.72 10.23 -28.49
N ASP A 192 12.90 9.17 -28.43
CA ASP A 192 11.64 9.16 -27.70
C ASP A 192 11.90 9.30 -26.21
N PHE A 193 12.88 8.58 -25.71
CA PHE A 193 13.31 8.66 -24.32
C PHE A 193 13.81 10.08 -23.98
N CYS A 194 14.71 10.65 -24.79
CA CYS A 194 15.21 12.01 -24.60
C CYS A 194 14.13 13.09 -24.71
N SER A 195 13.14 12.92 -25.56
CA SER A 195 12.03 13.88 -25.67
C SER A 195 11.22 13.97 -24.37
N ARG A 196 11.05 12.84 -23.67
CA ARG A 196 10.36 12.78 -22.37
C ARG A 196 11.21 13.33 -21.22
N LEU A 197 12.49 13.03 -21.21
CA LEU A 197 13.42 13.48 -20.16
C LEU A 197 13.99 14.87 -20.37
N GLY A 198 13.72 15.50 -21.51
CA GLY A 198 14.20 16.84 -21.82
C GLY A 198 15.70 16.92 -22.13
N CYS A 199 16.34 15.83 -22.62
CA CYS A 199 17.77 15.81 -22.92
C CYS A 199 18.22 16.87 -23.96
N GLY A 200 17.30 17.50 -24.69
CA GLY A 200 17.61 18.51 -25.72
C GLY A 200 17.64 19.96 -25.23
N LYS A 201 17.48 20.24 -23.96
CA LYS A 201 17.47 21.60 -23.40
C LYS A 201 18.73 21.92 -22.58
N GLN A 202 19.89 21.58 -23.11
CA GLN A 202 21.14 22.20 -22.66
C GLN A 202 21.59 23.16 -23.77
N GLN A 203 21.21 24.42 -23.64
CA GLN A 203 21.90 25.58 -24.17
C GLN A 203 22.10 26.57 -23.06
#